data_51faeb4ea97536c4a3f39a29c2427a64
#
_entry.id   51faeb4ea97536c4a3f39a29c2427a64
#
_cell.length_a   1.000
_cell.length_b   1.000
_cell.length_c   1.000
_cell.angle_alpha   90.00
_cell.angle_beta   90.00
_cell.angle_gamma   90.00
#
_symmetry.space_group_name_H-M   'P 1'
#
loop_
_entity.id
_entity.type
_entity.pdbx_description
1 polymer ?
#
loop_
_entity_poly.entity_id
_entity_poly.type
_entity_poly.pdbx_seq_one_letter_code
_entity_poly.pdbx_strand_id
1 'polypeptide(L)'
;MAHLHRSVASLRICGDKLDLDEISRQLGGAPTLSYRKGEVKKLKFKDIVRKSGAWMLKATGREPENLDAQVDEILGKLTQDLTVWASLSNDYRIDLFCGFFMKQTDEGVEISVKTLKALGERGIKLGFCIYAPLTDVEDDDPCPCNSGKKYAECCAPKIAS
;
A
#
# COMPACT_ATOMS: atom_id res chain seq x y z
N MET A 1 21.86 10.89 -6.01
CA MET A 1 21.02 10.26 -4.97
C MET A 1 20.84 8.80 -5.36
N ALA A 2 21.09 7.89 -4.43
CA ALA A 2 20.84 6.48 -4.66
C ALA A 2 19.33 6.23 -4.75
N HIS A 3 18.90 5.46 -5.77
CA HIS A 3 17.49 5.10 -5.90
C HIS A 3 17.09 4.09 -4.84
N LEU A 4 15.90 4.26 -4.30
CA LEU A 4 15.30 3.37 -3.33
C LEU A 4 15.16 1.96 -3.93
N HIS A 5 15.51 0.94 -3.14
CA HIS A 5 15.65 -0.42 -3.64
C HIS A 5 14.34 -0.99 -4.22
N ARG A 6 13.21 -0.88 -3.48
CA ARG A 6 11.94 -1.48 -3.91
C ARG A 6 10.74 -0.68 -3.45
N SER A 7 9.71 -0.59 -4.29
CA SER A 7 8.41 -0.01 -3.93
C SER A 7 7.24 -0.95 -4.15
N VAL A 8 6.21 -0.78 -3.33
CA VAL A 8 4.87 -1.33 -3.54
C VAL A 8 3.85 -0.20 -3.37
N ALA A 9 2.80 -0.20 -4.17
CA ALA A 9 1.74 0.80 -4.09
C ALA A 9 0.36 0.15 -4.11
N SER A 10 -0.57 0.72 -3.34
CA SER A 10 -1.96 0.29 -3.29
C SER A 10 -2.88 1.50 -3.16
N LEU A 11 -3.80 1.67 -4.11
CA LEU A 11 -4.93 2.57 -3.95
C LEU A 11 -5.91 1.96 -2.96
N ARG A 12 -6.35 2.75 -1.98
CA ARG A 12 -7.30 2.31 -0.95
C ARG A 12 -8.46 3.29 -0.88
N ILE A 13 -9.68 2.76 -0.91
CA ILE A 13 -10.92 3.49 -0.63
C ILE A 13 -11.51 2.87 0.63
N CYS A 14 -11.63 3.66 1.69
CA CYS A 14 -12.01 3.17 3.00
C CYS A 14 -13.21 3.92 3.56
N GLY A 15 -14.09 3.19 4.22
CA GLY A 15 -15.28 3.74 4.86
C GLY A 15 -16.12 2.66 5.54
N ASP A 16 -17.03 3.07 6.42
CA ASP A 16 -17.85 2.14 7.19
C ASP A 16 -19.03 1.56 6.39
N LYS A 17 -19.51 2.32 5.39
CA LYS A 17 -20.68 1.98 4.56
C LYS A 17 -20.29 1.87 3.08
N LEU A 18 -19.22 1.14 2.79
CA LEU A 18 -18.76 0.93 1.43
C LEU A 18 -19.70 0.00 0.66
N ASP A 19 -20.20 0.49 -0.48
CA ASP A 19 -20.78 -0.37 -1.51
C ASP A 19 -19.68 -0.75 -2.50
N LEU A 20 -19.12 -1.94 -2.30
CA LEU A 20 -17.95 -2.42 -3.05
C LEU A 20 -18.25 -2.62 -4.55
N ASP A 21 -19.47 -3.05 -4.86
CA ASP A 21 -19.91 -3.30 -6.23
C ASP A 21 -20.14 -1.99 -6.97
N GLU A 22 -20.78 -1.03 -6.30
CA GLU A 22 -20.99 0.30 -6.85
C GLU A 22 -19.68 1.06 -7.09
N ILE A 23 -18.73 0.99 -6.16
CA ILE A 23 -17.39 1.59 -6.32
C ILE A 23 -16.69 0.98 -7.54
N SER A 24 -16.72 -0.35 -7.69
CA SER A 24 -16.13 -1.04 -8.84
C SER A 24 -16.78 -0.61 -10.15
N ARG A 25 -18.08 -0.47 -10.16
CA ARG A 25 -18.85 -0.01 -11.33
C ARG A 25 -18.50 1.43 -11.71
N GLN A 26 -18.46 2.34 -10.75
CA GLN A 26 -18.13 3.76 -10.98
C GLN A 26 -16.69 3.92 -11.45
N LEU A 27 -15.75 3.20 -10.86
CA LEU A 27 -14.34 3.27 -11.24
C LEU A 27 -14.03 2.52 -12.54
N GLY A 28 -14.91 1.62 -12.99
CA GLY A 28 -14.68 0.79 -14.17
C GLY A 28 -13.57 -0.28 -13.98
N GLY A 29 -13.28 -0.66 -12.73
CA GLY A 29 -12.23 -1.62 -12.42
C GLY A 29 -12.53 -2.46 -11.19
N ALA A 30 -11.87 -3.63 -11.07
CA ALA A 30 -12.05 -4.54 -9.96
C ALA A 30 -10.92 -4.39 -8.92
N PRO A 31 -11.21 -4.52 -7.61
CA PRO A 31 -10.18 -4.48 -6.58
C PRO A 31 -9.37 -5.78 -6.57
N THR A 32 -8.10 -5.70 -6.14
CA THR A 32 -7.29 -6.87 -5.80
C THR A 32 -7.68 -7.47 -4.44
N LEU A 33 -8.23 -6.64 -3.58
CA LEU A 33 -8.73 -7.04 -2.25
C LEU A 33 -9.84 -6.09 -1.84
N SER A 34 -10.94 -6.65 -1.35
CA SER A 34 -12.02 -5.85 -0.75
C SER A 34 -12.65 -6.59 0.43
N TYR A 35 -13.21 -5.84 1.36
CA TYR A 35 -13.96 -6.37 2.50
C TYR A 35 -14.87 -5.31 3.11
N ARG A 36 -15.93 -5.74 3.78
CA ARG A 36 -16.86 -4.87 4.49
C ARG A 36 -16.51 -4.75 5.98
N LYS A 37 -16.99 -3.69 6.60
CA LYS A 37 -16.93 -3.56 8.07
C LYS A 37 -17.64 -4.74 8.73
N GLY A 38 -17.04 -5.29 9.79
CA GLY A 38 -17.55 -6.44 10.52
C GLY A 38 -17.18 -7.80 9.93
N GLU A 39 -16.65 -7.88 8.72
CA GLU A 39 -16.13 -9.13 8.19
C GLU A 39 -15.01 -9.69 9.06
N VAL A 40 -15.02 -11.00 9.24
CA VAL A 40 -14.01 -11.71 10.04
C VAL A 40 -13.00 -12.37 9.13
N LYS A 41 -11.75 -11.95 9.22
CA LYS A 41 -10.63 -12.64 8.58
C LYS A 41 -10.09 -13.69 9.55
N LYS A 42 -10.30 -14.96 9.21
CA LYS A 42 -9.73 -16.08 9.98
C LYS A 42 -8.23 -16.20 9.71
N LEU A 43 -7.43 -16.17 10.74
CA LEU A 43 -5.99 -16.44 10.69
C LEU A 43 -5.69 -17.67 11.56
N LYS A 44 -4.53 -18.30 11.34
CA LYS A 44 -4.13 -19.54 12.03
C LYS A 44 -4.17 -19.45 13.57
N PHE A 45 -3.92 -18.25 14.13
CA PHE A 45 -3.82 -18.05 15.58
C PHE A 45 -4.75 -16.97 16.14
N LYS A 46 -5.49 -16.24 15.26
CA LYS A 46 -6.32 -15.12 15.70
C LYS A 46 -7.29 -14.72 14.59
N ASP A 47 -8.54 -14.52 14.96
CA ASP A 47 -9.53 -13.90 14.08
C ASP A 47 -9.42 -12.38 14.17
N ILE A 48 -9.49 -11.71 13.01
CA ILE A 48 -9.47 -10.26 12.92
C ILE A 48 -10.82 -9.79 12.39
N VAL A 49 -11.55 -9.05 13.22
CA VAL A 49 -12.77 -8.36 12.80
C VAL A 49 -12.40 -7.04 12.11
N ARG A 50 -12.87 -6.82 10.88
CA ARG A 50 -12.61 -5.61 10.12
C ARG A 50 -13.34 -4.41 10.75
N LYS A 51 -12.59 -3.41 11.21
CA LYS A 51 -13.15 -2.22 11.86
C LYS A 51 -13.78 -1.23 10.88
N SER A 52 -13.40 -1.25 9.62
CA SER A 52 -14.00 -0.50 8.51
C SER A 52 -13.97 -1.31 7.23
N GLY A 53 -14.76 -0.93 6.23
CA GLY A 53 -14.67 -1.51 4.90
C GLY A 53 -13.48 -0.95 4.12
N ALA A 54 -13.00 -1.71 3.13
CA ALA A 54 -11.96 -1.29 2.21
C ALA A 54 -12.15 -1.90 0.81
N TRP A 55 -11.92 -1.07 -0.19
CA TRP A 55 -11.71 -1.45 -1.59
C TRP A 55 -10.27 -1.10 -1.95
N MET A 56 -9.49 -2.06 -2.44
CA MET A 56 -8.05 -1.89 -2.63
C MET A 56 -7.61 -2.41 -3.99
N LEU A 57 -6.85 -1.60 -4.74
CA LEU A 57 -6.22 -2.00 -6.00
C LEU A 57 -4.71 -1.86 -5.86
N LYS A 58 -3.98 -2.97 -5.98
CA LYS A 58 -2.52 -3.02 -5.90
C LYS A 58 -1.90 -2.91 -7.27
N ALA A 59 -0.80 -2.17 -7.35
CA ALA A 59 0.12 -2.22 -8.48
C ALA A 59 1.10 -3.39 -8.36
N THR A 60 1.73 -3.73 -9.47
CA THR A 60 2.90 -4.61 -9.48
C THR A 60 4.04 -3.98 -8.70
N GLY A 61 4.69 -4.75 -7.81
CA GLY A 61 5.89 -4.29 -7.10
C GLY A 61 7.01 -3.94 -8.07
N ARG A 62 7.80 -2.93 -7.73
CA ARG A 62 8.92 -2.47 -8.59
C ARG A 62 10.24 -2.56 -7.83
N GLU A 63 11.23 -3.12 -8.53
CA GLU A 63 12.62 -3.22 -8.09
C GLU A 63 13.54 -3.01 -9.31
N PRO A 64 14.31 -1.89 -9.38
CA PRO A 64 14.29 -0.77 -8.43
C PRO A 64 12.91 -0.09 -8.35
N GLU A 65 12.74 0.76 -7.33
CA GLU A 65 11.48 1.47 -7.13
C GLU A 65 11.08 2.26 -8.39
N ASN A 66 9.78 2.33 -8.65
CA ASN A 66 9.19 3.20 -9.67
C ASN A 66 7.73 3.50 -9.32
N LEU A 67 7.55 4.48 -8.44
CA LEU A 67 6.21 4.86 -7.99
C LEU A 67 5.38 5.47 -9.11
N ASP A 68 6.01 6.24 -10.01
CA ASP A 68 5.31 6.83 -11.15
C ASP A 68 4.66 5.76 -12.03
N ALA A 69 5.41 4.70 -12.36
CA ALA A 69 4.87 3.59 -13.13
C ALA A 69 3.76 2.82 -12.39
N GLN A 70 3.86 2.72 -11.07
CA GLN A 70 2.83 2.07 -10.25
C GLN A 70 1.54 2.89 -10.19
N VAL A 71 1.64 4.23 -10.13
CA VAL A 71 0.49 5.13 -10.20
C VAL A 71 -0.16 5.07 -11.58
N ASP A 72 0.64 5.12 -12.65
CA ASP A 72 0.14 4.97 -14.03
C ASP A 72 -0.57 3.61 -14.21
N GLU A 73 -0.04 2.52 -13.66
CA GLU A 73 -0.66 1.19 -13.69
C GLU A 73 -2.03 1.16 -13.00
N ILE A 74 -2.13 1.74 -11.80
CA ILE A 74 -3.38 1.78 -11.03
C ILE A 74 -4.41 2.67 -11.73
N LEU A 75 -4.05 3.91 -12.02
CA LEU A 75 -4.98 4.89 -12.60
C LEU A 75 -5.37 4.55 -14.05
N GLY A 76 -4.49 3.88 -14.79
CA GLY A 76 -4.79 3.39 -16.13
C GLY A 76 -5.86 2.29 -16.20
N LYS A 77 -6.11 1.60 -15.09
CA LYS A 77 -7.18 0.58 -14.97
C LYS A 77 -8.53 1.16 -14.54
N LEU A 78 -8.59 2.46 -14.24
CA LEU A 78 -9.74 3.10 -13.63
C LEU A 78 -10.23 4.28 -14.48
N THR A 79 -11.46 4.74 -14.21
CA THR A 79 -12.05 5.87 -14.92
C THR A 79 -11.17 7.12 -14.85
N GLN A 80 -11.15 7.87 -15.97
CA GLN A 80 -10.50 9.17 -16.06
C GLN A 80 -11.48 10.32 -15.75
N ASP A 81 -12.75 10.03 -15.49
CA ASP A 81 -13.75 11.03 -15.14
C ASP A 81 -13.53 11.56 -13.72
N LEU A 82 -13.05 12.79 -13.63
CA LEU A 82 -12.76 13.45 -12.35
C LEU A 82 -14.01 13.71 -11.51
N THR A 83 -15.21 13.74 -12.11
CA THR A 83 -16.47 13.93 -11.36
C THR A 83 -16.80 12.71 -10.50
N VAL A 84 -16.48 11.51 -10.99
CA VAL A 84 -16.59 10.26 -10.22
C VAL A 84 -15.65 10.29 -9.01
N TRP A 85 -14.41 10.71 -9.21
CA TRP A 85 -13.43 10.81 -8.12
C TRP A 85 -13.82 11.85 -7.08
N ALA A 86 -14.34 13.02 -7.51
CA ALA A 86 -14.85 14.05 -6.62
C ALA A 86 -16.01 13.54 -5.76
N SER A 87 -16.94 12.80 -6.35
CA SER A 87 -18.05 12.18 -5.61
C SER A 87 -17.54 11.17 -4.59
N LEU A 88 -16.67 10.25 -4.99
CA LEU A 88 -16.13 9.24 -4.10
C LEU A 88 -15.30 9.85 -2.94
N SER A 89 -14.55 10.94 -3.19
CA SER A 89 -13.75 11.61 -2.16
C SER A 89 -14.57 12.37 -1.13
N ASN A 90 -15.82 12.73 -1.45
CA ASN A 90 -16.77 13.32 -0.51
C ASN A 90 -17.31 12.28 0.50
N ASP A 91 -17.48 11.05 0.04
CA ASP A 91 -18.12 9.99 0.83
C ASP A 91 -17.12 9.09 1.54
N TYR A 92 -15.92 8.94 0.96
CA TYR A 92 -14.93 7.96 1.40
C TYR A 92 -13.53 8.57 1.51
N ARG A 93 -12.72 7.98 2.38
CA ARG A 93 -11.29 8.29 2.44
C ARG A 93 -10.57 7.55 1.32
N ILE A 94 -9.88 8.30 0.45
CA ILE A 94 -9.11 7.75 -0.65
C ILE A 94 -7.63 8.07 -0.42
N ASP A 95 -6.80 7.04 -0.40
CA ASP A 95 -5.35 7.21 -0.32
C ASP A 95 -4.60 6.23 -1.23
N LEU A 96 -3.42 6.64 -1.65
CA LEU A 96 -2.40 5.78 -2.23
C LEU A 96 -1.38 5.47 -1.14
N PHE A 97 -1.38 4.23 -0.65
CA PHE A 97 -0.41 3.75 0.32
C PHE A 97 0.79 3.15 -0.40
N CYS A 98 1.98 3.66 -0.09
CA CYS A 98 3.24 3.21 -0.67
C CYS A 98 4.14 2.63 0.40
N GLY A 99 4.61 1.41 0.20
CA GLY A 99 5.69 0.81 0.99
C GLY A 99 7.01 0.97 0.25
N PHE A 100 7.98 1.61 0.90
CA PHE A 100 9.33 1.78 0.41
C PHE A 100 10.30 0.94 1.22
N PHE A 101 11.08 0.10 0.53
CA PHE A 101 12.03 -0.81 1.16
C PHE A 101 13.44 -0.38 0.79
N MET A 102 14.17 0.10 1.77
CA MET A 102 15.54 0.54 1.62
C MET A 102 16.50 -0.64 1.74
N LYS A 103 17.60 -0.60 0.99
CA LYS A 103 18.74 -1.51 1.09
C LYS A 103 19.95 -0.83 1.73
N GLN A 104 20.02 0.50 1.62
CA GLN A 104 21.08 1.33 2.21
C GLN A 104 20.44 2.36 3.13
N THR A 105 21.25 3.02 3.94
CA THR A 105 20.80 4.03 4.91
C THR A 105 20.46 5.37 4.26
N ASP A 106 20.88 5.59 3.02
CA ASP A 106 20.66 6.82 2.25
C ASP A 106 20.18 6.48 0.85
N GLU A 107 18.87 6.40 0.68
CA GLU A 107 18.19 6.18 -0.59
C GLU A 107 17.05 7.17 -0.74
N GLY A 108 16.77 7.59 -1.97
CA GLY A 108 15.73 8.57 -2.26
C GLY A 108 14.74 8.10 -3.31
N VAL A 109 13.60 8.78 -3.32
CA VAL A 109 12.54 8.63 -4.32
C VAL A 109 12.17 10.00 -4.88
N GLU A 110 11.99 10.07 -6.18
CA GLU A 110 11.43 11.24 -6.85
C GLU A 110 10.05 10.92 -7.38
N ILE A 111 9.11 11.83 -7.18
CA ILE A 111 7.75 11.70 -7.69
C ILE A 111 7.52 12.81 -8.72
N SER A 112 7.16 12.42 -9.93
CA SER A 112 6.98 13.37 -11.04
C SER A 112 5.81 14.31 -10.79
N VAL A 113 5.89 15.51 -11.37
CA VAL A 113 4.79 16.48 -11.36
C VAL A 113 3.51 15.88 -11.96
N LYS A 114 3.65 15.03 -13.00
CA LYS A 114 2.53 14.30 -13.62
C LYS A 114 1.78 13.45 -12.57
N THR A 115 2.51 12.67 -11.80
CA THR A 115 1.96 11.80 -10.74
C THR A 115 1.30 12.61 -9.63
N LEU A 116 1.99 13.65 -9.13
CA LEU A 116 1.43 14.52 -8.10
C LEU A 116 0.13 15.19 -8.56
N LYS A 117 0.10 15.69 -9.80
CA LYS A 117 -1.10 16.27 -10.40
C LYS A 117 -2.21 15.25 -10.52
N ALA A 118 -1.92 14.06 -11.05
CA ALA A 118 -2.91 13.00 -11.25
C ALA A 118 -3.56 12.55 -9.93
N LEU A 119 -2.80 12.46 -8.85
CA LEU A 119 -3.32 12.15 -7.52
C LEU A 119 -4.13 13.32 -6.94
N GLY A 120 -3.59 14.55 -7.04
CA GLY A 120 -4.24 15.76 -6.52
C GLY A 120 -5.60 16.05 -7.17
N GLU A 121 -5.71 15.93 -8.49
CA GLU A 121 -6.97 16.13 -9.24
C GLU A 121 -8.06 15.11 -8.85
N ARG A 122 -7.67 13.95 -8.34
CA ARG A 122 -8.58 12.88 -7.88
C ARG A 122 -8.84 12.91 -6.38
N GLY A 123 -8.28 13.87 -5.65
CA GLY A 123 -8.41 13.93 -4.20
C GLY A 123 -7.75 12.74 -3.48
N ILE A 124 -6.75 12.12 -4.08
CA ILE A 124 -6.05 10.94 -3.53
C ILE A 124 -4.92 11.41 -2.61
N LYS A 125 -5.02 11.09 -1.34
CA LYS A 125 -3.95 11.34 -0.37
C LYS A 125 -2.78 10.38 -0.59
N LEU A 126 -1.56 10.89 -0.56
CA LEU A 126 -0.35 10.08 -0.67
C LEU A 126 0.22 9.77 0.73
N GLY A 127 0.42 8.49 1.01
CA GLY A 127 0.95 8.01 2.30
C GLY A 127 2.11 7.03 2.11
N PHE A 128 3.17 7.21 2.91
CA PHE A 128 4.38 6.39 2.84
C PHE A 128 4.59 5.58 4.12
N CYS A 129 5.05 4.35 3.95
CA CYS A 129 5.66 3.54 4.99
C CYS A 129 7.07 3.17 4.54
N ILE A 130 8.08 3.63 5.27
CA ILE A 130 9.48 3.46 4.90
C ILE A 130 10.07 2.37 5.78
N TYR A 131 10.59 1.33 5.16
CA TYR A 131 11.25 0.21 5.80
C TYR A 131 12.76 0.39 5.62
N ALA A 132 13.43 0.84 6.68
CA ALA A 132 14.88 0.96 6.71
C ALA A 132 15.53 -0.43 6.57
N PRO A 133 16.77 -0.52 6.05
CA PRO A 133 17.52 -1.77 6.05
C PRO A 133 17.75 -2.22 7.50
N LEU A 134 17.68 -3.52 7.71
CA LEU A 134 18.08 -4.12 8.99
C LEU A 134 19.61 -4.16 9.03
N THR A 135 20.24 -3.01 9.29
CA THR A 135 21.68 -2.91 9.50
C THR A 135 21.97 -3.13 10.98
N ASP A 136 23.00 -3.91 11.27
CA ASP A 136 23.55 -4.13 12.61
C ASP A 136 22.61 -4.86 13.59
N VAL A 137 21.72 -5.72 13.10
CA VAL A 137 20.96 -6.62 13.97
C VAL A 137 21.65 -7.98 13.99
N GLU A 138 22.21 -8.33 15.13
CA GLU A 138 22.80 -9.66 15.35
C GLU A 138 21.70 -10.69 15.61
N ASP A 139 22.01 -11.98 15.42
CA ASP A 139 21.07 -13.08 15.57
C ASP A 139 20.38 -13.11 16.95
N ASP A 140 21.10 -12.68 17.98
CA ASP A 140 20.63 -12.64 19.36
C ASP A 140 19.89 -11.35 19.75
N ASP A 141 19.88 -10.32 18.89
CA ASP A 141 19.21 -9.06 19.16
C ASP A 141 17.68 -9.21 19.18
N PRO A 142 16.98 -8.34 19.93
CA PRO A 142 15.53 -8.27 19.87
C PRO A 142 15.06 -7.98 18.43
N CYS A 143 14.12 -8.78 17.92
CA CYS A 143 13.64 -8.60 16.56
C CYS A 143 13.00 -7.20 16.37
N PRO A 144 13.42 -6.42 15.35
CA PRO A 144 12.89 -5.08 15.08
C PRO A 144 11.38 -5.04 14.80
N CYS A 145 10.75 -6.19 14.53
CA CYS A 145 9.31 -6.29 14.34
C CYS A 145 8.49 -6.21 15.65
N ASN A 146 9.13 -6.00 16.80
CA ASN A 146 8.52 -5.97 18.13
C ASN A 146 7.74 -7.25 18.52
N SER A 147 8.12 -8.40 17.96
CA SER A 147 7.52 -9.70 18.32
C SER A 147 7.93 -10.20 19.69
N GLY A 148 8.94 -9.60 20.32
CA GLY A 148 9.55 -10.07 21.56
C GLY A 148 10.49 -11.28 21.39
N LYS A 149 10.74 -11.73 20.17
CA LYS A 149 11.66 -12.82 19.83
C LYS A 149 13.02 -12.29 19.42
N LYS A 150 14.04 -13.16 19.43
CA LYS A 150 15.33 -12.89 18.82
C LYS A 150 15.22 -12.78 17.31
N TYR A 151 16.10 -12.00 16.68
CA TYR A 151 16.08 -11.78 15.23
C TYR A 151 16.21 -13.09 14.44
N ALA A 152 17.16 -13.96 14.80
CA ALA A 152 17.35 -15.27 14.18
C ALA A 152 16.10 -16.16 14.19
N GLU A 153 15.27 -16.04 15.23
CA GLU A 153 14.06 -16.85 15.39
C GLU A 153 12.81 -16.26 14.72
N CYS A 154 12.90 -15.02 14.20
CA CYS A 154 11.75 -14.27 13.73
C CYS A 154 11.86 -13.79 12.28
N CYS A 155 12.64 -12.75 12.04
CA CYS A 155 12.72 -12.06 10.74
C CYS A 155 14.03 -12.29 10.00
N ALA A 156 15.02 -12.97 10.57
CA ALA A 156 16.23 -13.33 9.86
C ALA A 156 15.89 -14.13 8.59
N PRO A 157 16.52 -13.83 7.44
CA PRO A 157 16.31 -14.61 6.23
C PRO A 157 16.79 -16.05 6.49
N LYS A 158 15.87 -17.01 6.39
CA LYS A 158 16.21 -18.43 6.42
C LYS A 158 16.99 -18.72 5.13
N ILE A 159 18.30 -18.81 5.24
CA ILE A 159 19.16 -19.28 4.15
C ILE A 159 18.75 -20.74 3.95
N ALA A 160 18.09 -21.02 2.81
CA ALA A 160 17.84 -22.38 2.41
C ALA A 160 19.19 -23.04 2.12
N SER A 161 19.56 -24.02 2.95
CA SER A 161 20.69 -24.90 2.76
C SER A 161 20.42 -25.89 1.63
#